data_be273c18682b717516978787ca819876
#
_entry.id   be273c18682b717516978787ca819876
#
_cell.length_a   1.000
_cell.length_b   1.000
_cell.length_c   1.000
_cell.angle_alpha   90.00
_cell.angle_beta   90.00
_cell.angle_gamma   90.00
#
_symmetry.space_group_name_H-M   'P 1'
#
loop_
_entity.id
_entity.type
_entity.pdbx_description
1 polymer ?
#
loop_
_entity_poly.entity_id
_entity_poly.type
_entity_poly.pdbx_seq_one_letter_code
_entity_poly.pdbx_strand_id
1 'polypeptide(L)'
;MHCVVGSGPSGIACAKALLDQGLAVHMIDAGVKLEPSRAQVVAQLGASAPPDWDPKLVALLQEKMTASATGLPQKLVYGSDFPYRDGEELLSCTFDGVGLRPSLAQGGLSNVWGAAMMPHLDSDLGDWPVKTAQLARHYSAALKLTGIAARQDDLAAMFPLYSDEPRTLKSSRQAQAILDRMNRNRAALNRCGIHFGVARLAVRAQSTSADQGCIYCGMCMHGCPYGYIYNSAATLQELGQNPRFTYQGDTLVTSLAEQSDEVTIHVRNRLSGAEQTIPATRVYLAGGVIPTTKLLLESRRDYDRTLWMKDSQYFLIPLLFARRQPDVHQEALHTLSQLFLEMLDPAISPRAIHLQIYTYSNLIRDAVRHALSRFKLHSDFFAAPLEERLVVAQGFLHSEDSSRISVTLRPPPGGRLELKAEISPRPRAIVRRVVRKLLRNSRRLGVMPVLPMVHVAEPGRSFHGGGTFPMRERPGPFESDLLGRPHGWRRVHAVDATILPSIPGTTITFAVMANAHRIGWESASLT
;
A
#
# COMPACT_ATOMS: atom_id res chain seq x y z
N MET A 1 -5.32 27.32 -13.45
CA MET A 1 -5.93 26.01 -13.11
C MET A 1 -4.84 25.10 -12.54
N HIS A 2 -5.12 24.38 -11.46
CA HIS A 2 -4.21 23.40 -10.83
C HIS A 2 -4.47 22.01 -11.40
N CYS A 3 -3.45 21.33 -11.93
CA CYS A 3 -3.58 19.99 -12.46
C CYS A 3 -2.99 18.95 -11.49
N VAL A 4 -3.73 17.87 -11.20
CA VAL A 4 -3.26 16.71 -10.45
C VAL A 4 -3.18 15.53 -11.41
N VAL A 5 -2.03 14.86 -11.49
CA VAL A 5 -1.80 13.72 -12.38
C VAL A 5 -1.85 12.42 -11.57
N GLY A 6 -2.90 11.64 -11.77
CA GLY A 6 -3.16 10.37 -11.07
C GLY A 6 -4.21 10.49 -9.97
N SER A 7 -5.14 9.52 -9.93
CA SER A 7 -6.27 9.42 -8.98
C SER A 7 -5.99 8.48 -7.80
N GLY A 8 -4.75 8.05 -7.60
CA GLY A 8 -4.34 7.27 -6.45
C GLY A 8 -4.48 8.04 -5.11
N PRO A 9 -4.20 7.39 -3.96
CA PRO A 9 -4.37 8.01 -2.63
C PRO A 9 -3.70 9.37 -2.47
N SER A 10 -2.48 9.56 -2.99
CA SER A 10 -1.77 10.84 -2.95
C SER A 10 -2.46 11.92 -3.79
N GLY A 11 -2.92 11.56 -5.01
CA GLY A 11 -3.62 12.49 -5.89
C GLY A 11 -4.92 12.99 -5.30
N ILE A 12 -5.72 12.08 -4.73
CA ILE A 12 -6.97 12.43 -4.04
C ILE A 12 -6.71 13.33 -2.83
N ALA A 13 -5.70 13.01 -2.01
CA ALA A 13 -5.37 13.82 -0.83
C ALA A 13 -4.88 15.24 -1.22
N CYS A 14 -4.07 15.36 -2.27
CA CYS A 14 -3.63 16.64 -2.81
C CYS A 14 -4.80 17.43 -3.41
N ALA A 15 -5.62 16.80 -4.26
CA ALA A 15 -6.79 17.43 -4.87
C ALA A 15 -7.76 17.97 -3.81
N LYS A 16 -8.02 17.17 -2.76
CA LYS A 16 -8.87 17.60 -1.63
C LYS A 16 -8.32 18.85 -0.93
N ALA A 17 -7.00 18.87 -0.66
CA ALA A 17 -6.36 20.03 -0.04
C ALA A 17 -6.50 21.31 -0.88
N LEU A 18 -6.32 21.21 -2.20
CA LEU A 18 -6.48 22.33 -3.13
C LEU A 18 -7.93 22.82 -3.19
N LEU A 19 -8.89 21.89 -3.27
CA LEU A 19 -10.32 22.22 -3.28
C LEU A 19 -10.75 22.88 -1.98
N ASP A 20 -10.23 22.44 -0.82
CA ASP A 20 -10.51 23.05 0.49
C ASP A 20 -9.97 24.48 0.61
N GLN A 21 -8.94 24.82 -0.18
CA GLN A 21 -8.44 26.19 -0.35
C GLN A 21 -9.22 26.99 -1.41
N GLY A 22 -10.30 26.44 -1.96
CA GLY A 22 -11.15 27.10 -2.95
C GLY A 22 -10.59 27.13 -4.36
N LEU A 23 -9.52 26.39 -4.65
CA LEU A 23 -8.89 26.33 -5.97
C LEU A 23 -9.64 25.38 -6.90
N ALA A 24 -9.62 25.69 -8.22
CA ALA A 24 -10.11 24.78 -9.25
C ALA A 24 -9.05 23.72 -9.57
N VAL A 25 -9.48 22.46 -9.58
CA VAL A 25 -8.61 21.30 -9.81
C VAL A 25 -9.05 20.52 -11.04
N HIS A 26 -8.11 20.26 -11.94
CA HIS A 26 -8.27 19.34 -13.05
C HIS A 26 -7.42 18.09 -12.79
N MET A 27 -8.05 16.95 -12.62
CA MET A 27 -7.36 15.67 -12.43
C MET A 27 -7.26 14.93 -13.76
N ILE A 28 -6.03 14.61 -14.16
CA ILE A 28 -5.70 13.86 -15.37
C ILE A 28 -5.24 12.47 -14.95
N ASP A 29 -5.84 11.42 -15.53
CA ASP A 29 -5.58 10.04 -15.09
C ASP A 29 -5.65 9.06 -16.28
N ALA A 30 -4.79 8.05 -16.26
CA ALA A 30 -4.89 6.92 -17.20
C ALA A 30 -6.20 6.15 -17.03
N GLY A 31 -6.69 6.03 -15.79
CA GLY A 31 -8.05 5.69 -15.44
C GLY A 31 -8.53 4.31 -15.87
N VAL A 32 -7.65 3.30 -15.94
CA VAL A 32 -8.03 1.90 -16.23
C VAL A 32 -9.03 1.42 -15.19
N LYS A 33 -10.13 0.81 -15.62
CA LYS A 33 -11.23 0.35 -14.77
C LYS A 33 -11.37 -1.16 -14.78
N LEU A 34 -12.04 -1.67 -13.75
CA LEU A 34 -12.52 -3.04 -13.71
C LEU A 34 -13.45 -3.29 -14.92
N GLU A 35 -13.39 -4.47 -15.50
CA GLU A 35 -14.22 -4.89 -16.63
C GLU A 35 -15.73 -4.75 -16.28
N PRO A 36 -16.56 -4.25 -17.19
CA PRO A 36 -17.99 -4.05 -16.91
C PRO A 36 -18.71 -5.30 -16.41
N SER A 37 -18.39 -6.48 -16.96
CA SER A 37 -18.96 -7.76 -16.53
C SER A 37 -18.63 -8.09 -15.07
N ARG A 38 -17.38 -7.88 -14.64
CA ARG A 38 -16.96 -8.11 -13.24
C ARG A 38 -17.53 -7.03 -12.31
N ALA A 39 -17.59 -5.78 -12.76
CA ALA A 39 -18.20 -4.68 -12.00
C ALA A 39 -19.69 -4.97 -11.71
N GLN A 40 -20.41 -5.54 -12.66
CA GLN A 40 -21.80 -5.97 -12.48
C GLN A 40 -21.92 -7.06 -11.41
N VAL A 41 -21.02 -8.06 -11.42
CA VAL A 41 -21.00 -9.13 -10.39
C VAL A 41 -20.68 -8.54 -9.01
N VAL A 42 -19.71 -7.62 -8.91
CA VAL A 42 -19.40 -6.92 -7.66
C VAL A 42 -20.63 -6.19 -7.12
N ALA A 43 -21.34 -5.45 -7.98
CA ALA A 43 -22.56 -4.74 -7.60
C ALA A 43 -23.68 -5.70 -7.14
N GLN A 44 -23.85 -6.83 -7.84
CA GLN A 44 -24.84 -7.87 -7.47
C GLN A 44 -24.55 -8.46 -6.09
N LEU A 45 -23.30 -8.86 -5.82
CA LEU A 45 -22.91 -9.40 -4.51
C LEU A 45 -22.97 -8.35 -3.41
N GLY A 46 -22.63 -7.11 -3.72
CA GLY A 46 -22.71 -5.99 -2.78
C GLY A 46 -24.14 -5.58 -2.40
N ALA A 47 -25.13 -5.94 -3.20
CA ALA A 47 -26.54 -5.66 -2.96
C ALA A 47 -27.26 -6.75 -2.12
N SER A 48 -26.62 -7.88 -1.83
CA SER A 48 -27.21 -9.02 -1.13
C SER A 48 -26.35 -9.49 0.05
N ALA A 49 -26.94 -10.24 0.98
CA ALA A 49 -26.21 -10.81 2.12
C ALA A 49 -25.37 -12.04 1.68
N PRO A 50 -24.21 -12.31 2.34
CA PRO A 50 -23.35 -13.42 1.95
C PRO A 50 -24.02 -14.81 1.87
N PRO A 51 -25.02 -15.16 2.72
CA PRO A 51 -25.74 -16.42 2.59
C PRO A 51 -26.53 -16.57 1.28
N ASP A 52 -26.90 -15.45 0.64
CA ASP A 52 -27.68 -15.41 -0.60
C ASP A 52 -26.80 -15.34 -1.85
N TRP A 53 -25.48 -15.36 -1.71
CA TRP A 53 -24.56 -15.25 -2.82
C TRP A 53 -24.52 -16.53 -3.68
N ASP A 54 -24.57 -16.35 -5.00
CA ASP A 54 -24.30 -17.45 -5.94
C ASP A 54 -22.81 -17.86 -5.84
N PRO A 55 -22.52 -19.13 -5.46
CA PRO A 55 -21.15 -19.62 -5.36
C PRO A 55 -20.32 -19.48 -6.64
N LYS A 56 -20.97 -19.51 -7.83
CA LYS A 56 -20.27 -19.32 -9.11
C LYS A 56 -19.76 -17.88 -9.26
N LEU A 57 -20.55 -16.89 -8.86
CA LEU A 57 -20.16 -15.49 -8.89
C LEU A 57 -19.05 -15.21 -7.87
N VAL A 58 -19.12 -15.81 -6.69
CA VAL A 58 -18.04 -15.73 -5.69
C VAL A 58 -16.76 -16.33 -6.25
N ALA A 59 -16.82 -17.52 -6.87
CA ALA A 59 -15.66 -18.18 -7.47
C ALA A 59 -15.02 -17.32 -8.58
N LEU A 60 -15.82 -16.66 -9.41
CA LEU A 60 -15.35 -15.73 -10.46
C LEU A 60 -14.53 -14.58 -9.87
N LEU A 61 -14.99 -13.98 -8.74
CA LEU A 61 -14.26 -12.90 -8.07
C LEU A 61 -13.05 -13.40 -7.28
N GLN A 62 -12.95 -14.70 -7.00
CA GLN A 62 -11.84 -15.33 -6.29
C GLN A 62 -10.79 -15.94 -7.23
N GLU A 63 -10.91 -15.75 -8.54
CA GLU A 63 -9.89 -16.17 -9.49
C GLU A 63 -8.52 -15.63 -9.11
N LYS A 64 -7.48 -16.44 -9.33
CA LYS A 64 -6.09 -16.15 -8.95
C LYS A 64 -5.21 -16.23 -10.18
N MET A 65 -4.16 -15.42 -10.20
CA MET A 65 -3.08 -15.65 -11.16
C MET A 65 -2.37 -16.97 -10.84
N THR A 66 -1.94 -17.66 -11.88
CA THR A 66 -0.95 -18.74 -11.77
C THR A 66 0.31 -18.21 -11.10
N ALA A 67 0.97 -19.04 -10.30
CA ALA A 67 2.18 -18.65 -9.58
C ALA A 67 3.20 -18.01 -10.52
N SER A 68 3.76 -16.87 -10.12
CA SER A 68 4.87 -16.26 -10.83
C SER A 68 6.15 -17.10 -10.68
N ALA A 69 7.13 -16.91 -11.53
CA ALA A 69 8.43 -17.54 -11.42
C ALA A 69 9.14 -17.27 -10.07
N THR A 70 8.74 -16.24 -9.35
CA THR A 70 9.25 -15.84 -8.02
C THR A 70 8.50 -16.49 -6.85
N GLY A 71 7.49 -17.32 -7.11
CA GLY A 71 6.78 -18.14 -6.10
C GLY A 71 5.63 -17.46 -5.36
N LEU A 72 5.54 -16.13 -5.32
CA LEU A 72 4.42 -15.39 -4.74
C LEU A 72 3.55 -14.79 -5.85
N PRO A 73 2.30 -15.25 -6.03
CA PRO A 73 1.42 -14.72 -7.08
C PRO A 73 1.08 -13.25 -6.77
N GLN A 74 0.90 -12.47 -7.82
CA GLN A 74 0.40 -11.10 -7.72
C GLN A 74 -1.04 -11.11 -7.22
N LYS A 75 -1.39 -10.19 -6.32
CA LYS A 75 -2.76 -10.09 -5.81
C LYS A 75 -3.67 -9.55 -6.91
N LEU A 76 -4.71 -10.29 -7.25
CA LEU A 76 -5.83 -9.80 -8.06
C LEU A 76 -6.89 -9.16 -7.15
N VAL A 77 -7.70 -8.30 -7.74
CA VAL A 77 -8.91 -7.78 -7.11
C VAL A 77 -10.12 -8.11 -7.99
N TYR A 78 -11.14 -8.70 -7.39
CA TYR A 78 -12.32 -9.20 -8.10
C TYR A 78 -11.99 -10.18 -9.24
N GLY A 79 -10.94 -11.00 -9.05
CA GLY A 79 -10.43 -11.92 -10.06
C GLY A 79 -9.78 -11.25 -11.28
N SER A 80 -9.52 -9.95 -11.23
CA SER A 80 -8.98 -9.15 -12.34
C SER A 80 -7.60 -8.58 -12.01
N ASP A 81 -6.78 -8.43 -13.04
CA ASP A 81 -5.46 -7.79 -13.02
C ASP A 81 -5.52 -6.29 -13.37
N PHE A 82 -6.73 -5.72 -13.54
CA PHE A 82 -6.91 -4.34 -14.02
C PHE A 82 -6.03 -3.30 -13.27
N PRO A 83 -5.65 -3.45 -11.99
CA PRO A 83 -4.78 -2.50 -11.33
C PRO A 83 -3.37 -2.43 -11.91
N TYR A 84 -2.94 -3.43 -12.65
CA TYR A 84 -1.59 -3.55 -13.23
C TYR A 84 -1.59 -3.59 -14.76
N ARG A 85 -2.79 -3.73 -15.35
CA ARG A 85 -2.99 -3.93 -16.79
C ARG A 85 -2.36 -2.80 -17.59
N ASP A 86 -1.68 -3.19 -18.66
CA ASP A 86 -1.05 -2.32 -19.67
C ASP A 86 0.03 -1.37 -19.11
N GLY A 87 0.29 -1.40 -17.78
CA GLY A 87 1.19 -0.45 -17.15
C GLY A 87 2.64 -0.58 -17.63
N GLU A 88 3.13 -1.80 -17.84
CA GLU A 88 4.50 -2.06 -18.32
C GLU A 88 4.66 -1.63 -19.77
N GLU A 89 3.67 -1.93 -20.62
CA GLU A 89 3.68 -1.62 -22.04
C GLU A 89 3.52 -0.10 -22.30
N LEU A 90 2.45 0.49 -21.75
CA LEU A 90 2.14 1.92 -21.96
C LEU A 90 3.22 2.85 -21.40
N LEU A 91 3.91 2.43 -20.35
CA LEU A 91 5.04 3.17 -19.78
C LEU A 91 6.39 2.70 -20.33
N SER A 92 6.43 1.72 -21.23
CA SER A 92 7.69 1.15 -21.76
C SER A 92 8.68 0.83 -20.62
N CYS A 93 8.25 0.00 -19.64
CA CYS A 93 9.07 -0.38 -18.49
C CYS A 93 9.57 -1.82 -18.62
N THR A 94 10.79 -2.09 -18.10
CA THR A 94 11.31 -3.46 -17.93
C THR A 94 11.77 -3.69 -16.51
N PHE A 95 11.61 -4.94 -16.04
CA PHE A 95 11.85 -5.33 -14.66
C PHE A 95 12.79 -6.54 -14.60
N ASP A 96 13.94 -6.37 -13.95
CA ASP A 96 14.91 -7.44 -13.69
C ASP A 96 14.99 -7.69 -12.18
N GLY A 97 14.39 -8.79 -11.73
CA GLY A 97 14.33 -9.19 -10.33
C GLY A 97 13.50 -8.26 -9.42
N VAL A 98 12.64 -7.41 -9.98
CA VAL A 98 11.82 -6.43 -9.27
C VAL A 98 10.36 -6.86 -9.23
N GLY A 99 9.76 -6.91 -8.02
CA GLY A 99 8.37 -7.32 -7.80
C GLY A 99 7.34 -6.20 -7.91
N LEU A 100 7.77 -4.93 -7.88
CA LEU A 100 6.89 -3.76 -8.04
C LEU A 100 6.40 -3.64 -9.48
N ARG A 101 5.13 -3.25 -9.64
CA ARG A 101 4.53 -2.93 -10.95
C ARG A 101 3.84 -1.57 -10.90
N PRO A 102 3.84 -0.81 -11.99
CA PRO A 102 3.05 0.43 -12.08
C PRO A 102 1.56 0.12 -12.08
N SER A 103 0.76 1.08 -11.64
CA SER A 103 -0.69 1.02 -11.72
C SER A 103 -1.19 2.22 -12.51
N LEU A 104 -1.95 1.96 -13.56
CA LEU A 104 -2.67 2.97 -14.35
C LEU A 104 -4.17 2.94 -14.04
N ALA A 105 -4.57 2.22 -13.00
CA ALA A 105 -5.97 2.09 -12.62
C ALA A 105 -6.51 3.37 -11.98
N GLN A 106 -7.77 3.67 -12.26
CA GLN A 106 -8.53 4.65 -11.48
C GLN A 106 -8.50 4.24 -10.00
N GLY A 107 -8.03 5.13 -9.12
CA GLY A 107 -7.77 4.81 -7.72
C GLY A 107 -6.41 4.18 -7.43
N GLY A 108 -5.59 3.90 -8.45
CA GLY A 108 -4.23 3.36 -8.31
C GLY A 108 -4.17 2.07 -7.50
N LEU A 109 -3.11 1.89 -6.72
CA LEU A 109 -2.88 0.69 -5.90
C LEU A 109 -3.83 0.56 -4.69
N SER A 110 -4.68 1.57 -4.39
CA SER A 110 -5.73 1.40 -3.36
C SER A 110 -6.78 0.35 -3.74
N ASN A 111 -6.81 -0.08 -4.99
CA ASN A 111 -7.64 -1.21 -5.44
C ASN A 111 -7.19 -2.56 -4.85
N VAL A 112 -5.90 -2.72 -4.55
CA VAL A 112 -5.28 -4.02 -4.18
C VAL A 112 -4.53 -4.02 -2.85
N TRP A 113 -4.55 -2.92 -2.11
CA TRP A 113 -3.78 -2.78 -0.87
C TRP A 113 -4.36 -3.59 0.31
N GLY A 114 -3.57 -3.67 1.39
CA GLY A 114 -3.98 -4.32 2.64
C GLY A 114 -4.71 -3.39 3.61
N ALA A 115 -5.01 -2.15 3.20
CA ALA A 115 -5.69 -1.11 3.97
C ALA A 115 -5.02 -0.71 5.30
N ALA A 116 -3.77 -1.12 5.54
CA ALA A 116 -3.08 -0.81 6.78
C ALA A 116 -2.68 0.67 6.87
N MET A 117 -3.00 1.29 8.00
CA MET A 117 -2.85 2.74 8.24
C MET A 117 -2.05 2.98 9.51
N MET A 118 -0.77 3.35 9.37
CA MET A 118 0.06 3.75 10.50
C MET A 118 0.88 5.00 10.14
N PRO A 119 1.00 5.98 11.06
CA PRO A 119 1.96 7.05 10.89
C PRO A 119 3.38 6.50 11.03
N HIS A 120 4.37 7.24 10.57
CA HIS A 120 5.76 6.88 10.78
C HIS A 120 6.24 7.27 12.19
N LEU A 121 7.24 6.57 12.70
CA LEU A 121 7.97 6.98 13.91
C LEU A 121 9.00 8.06 13.55
N ASP A 122 9.17 9.06 14.42
CA ASP A 122 10.23 10.06 14.23
C ASP A 122 11.63 9.45 14.18
N SER A 123 11.86 8.34 14.89
CA SER A 123 13.12 7.58 14.83
C SER A 123 13.39 6.98 13.44
N ASP A 124 12.34 6.66 12.69
CA ASP A 124 12.46 6.11 11.34
C ASP A 124 12.58 7.22 10.28
N LEU A 125 12.18 8.44 10.61
CA LEU A 125 12.27 9.59 9.72
C LEU A 125 13.65 10.28 9.71
N GLY A 126 14.57 9.86 10.53
CA GLY A 126 15.97 10.31 10.65
C GLY A 126 16.34 11.60 9.90
N ASP A 127 16.59 11.45 8.62
CA ASP A 127 17.00 12.49 7.68
C ASP A 127 15.84 13.19 6.92
N TRP A 128 14.59 12.92 7.29
CA TRP A 128 13.46 13.62 6.68
C TRP A 128 13.44 15.09 7.12
N PRO A 129 13.28 16.03 6.17
CA PRO A 129 13.18 17.45 6.50
C PRO A 129 11.81 17.83 7.09
N VAL A 130 10.81 16.94 7.00
CA VAL A 130 9.47 17.11 7.56
C VAL A 130 9.27 16.09 8.68
N LYS A 131 8.89 16.56 9.88
CA LYS A 131 8.69 15.71 11.08
C LYS A 131 7.22 15.37 11.28
N THR A 132 6.95 14.31 12.05
CA THR A 132 5.61 13.79 12.32
C THR A 132 4.66 14.86 12.85
N ALA A 133 5.15 15.76 13.72
CA ALA A 133 4.34 16.86 14.26
C ALA A 133 3.81 17.81 13.17
N GLN A 134 4.60 18.07 12.12
CA GLN A 134 4.18 18.90 10.99
C GLN A 134 3.13 18.20 10.12
N LEU A 135 3.08 16.86 10.14
CA LEU A 135 2.11 16.05 9.41
C LEU A 135 0.82 15.81 10.21
N ALA A 136 0.76 16.13 11.50
CA ALA A 136 -0.35 15.74 12.39
C ALA A 136 -1.73 16.16 11.85
N ARG A 137 -1.93 17.43 11.48
CA ARG A 137 -3.19 17.92 10.90
C ARG A 137 -3.54 17.27 9.56
N HIS A 138 -2.51 16.87 8.80
CA HIS A 138 -2.66 16.24 7.50
C HIS A 138 -2.96 14.75 7.62
N TYR A 139 -2.48 14.07 8.68
CA TYR A 139 -2.95 12.74 9.06
C TYR A 139 -4.45 12.75 9.39
N SER A 140 -4.90 13.72 10.21
CA SER A 140 -6.33 13.87 10.51
C SER A 140 -7.16 14.16 9.25
N ALA A 141 -6.65 14.96 8.31
CA ALA A 141 -7.32 15.22 7.03
C ALA A 141 -7.39 13.96 6.16
N ALA A 142 -6.32 13.15 6.09
CA ALA A 142 -6.33 11.88 5.38
C ALA A 142 -7.34 10.89 5.97
N LEU A 143 -7.50 10.86 7.30
CA LEU A 143 -8.51 10.01 7.96
C LEU A 143 -9.95 10.44 7.67
N LYS A 144 -10.21 11.71 7.40
CA LYS A 144 -11.53 12.14 6.94
C LYS A 144 -11.92 11.56 5.59
N LEU A 145 -10.92 11.23 4.75
CA LEU A 145 -11.13 10.55 3.47
C LEU A 145 -11.28 9.04 3.63
N THR A 146 -10.41 8.42 4.44
CA THR A 146 -10.28 6.96 4.49
C THR A 146 -11.11 6.31 5.59
N GLY A 147 -11.44 7.05 6.66
CA GLY A 147 -11.82 6.44 7.92
C GLY A 147 -10.70 5.60 8.53
N ILE A 148 -10.92 5.05 9.70
CA ILE A 148 -10.02 4.09 10.34
C ILE A 148 -10.79 3.13 11.25
N ALA A 149 -10.53 1.84 11.10
CA ALA A 149 -10.85 0.82 12.09
C ALA A 149 -9.60 0.57 12.93
N ALA A 150 -9.65 0.90 14.22
CA ALA A 150 -8.51 0.83 15.13
C ALA A 150 -8.98 0.68 16.58
N ARG A 151 -8.05 0.38 17.48
CA ARG A 151 -8.27 0.40 18.92
C ARG A 151 -7.24 1.29 19.60
N GLN A 152 -7.66 2.02 20.64
CA GLN A 152 -6.75 2.69 21.54
C GLN A 152 -6.06 1.62 22.42
N ASP A 153 -4.87 1.20 22.03
CA ASP A 153 -4.05 0.17 22.66
C ASP A 153 -2.60 0.63 22.84
N ASP A 154 -1.68 -0.25 23.22
CA ASP A 154 -0.28 0.09 23.49
C ASP A 154 0.45 0.72 22.29
N LEU A 155 0.01 0.42 21.06
CA LEU A 155 0.59 1.04 19.87
C LEU A 155 0.26 2.53 19.77
N ALA A 156 -0.81 3.01 20.43
CA ALA A 156 -1.22 4.40 20.34
C ALA A 156 -0.22 5.38 20.98
N ALA A 157 0.58 4.92 21.94
CA ALA A 157 1.64 5.72 22.56
C ALA A 157 2.77 6.05 21.56
N MET A 158 3.05 5.14 20.62
CA MET A 158 4.10 5.31 19.60
C MET A 158 3.54 5.81 18.27
N PHE A 159 2.34 5.38 17.93
CA PHE A 159 1.65 5.67 16.69
C PHE A 159 0.30 6.30 17.01
N PRO A 160 0.19 7.62 17.15
CA PRO A 160 -1.07 8.30 17.40
C PRO A 160 -2.14 7.93 16.36
N LEU A 161 -3.38 7.79 16.79
CA LEU A 161 -4.48 7.41 15.87
C LEU A 161 -4.95 8.57 14.99
N TYR A 162 -4.77 9.81 15.43
CA TYR A 162 -5.29 11.03 14.76
C TYR A 162 -6.82 11.00 14.54
N SER A 163 -7.52 10.16 15.28
CA SER A 163 -8.97 10.01 15.29
C SER A 163 -9.45 9.96 16.75
N ASP A 164 -10.49 10.73 17.06
CA ASP A 164 -11.05 10.82 18.42
C ASP A 164 -11.95 9.62 18.74
N GLU A 165 -12.61 9.06 17.72
CA GLU A 165 -13.56 7.96 17.85
C GLU A 165 -13.28 6.84 16.84
N PRO A 166 -12.17 6.10 16.99
CA PRO A 166 -11.88 4.99 16.11
C PRO A 166 -12.88 3.85 16.34
N ARG A 167 -13.49 3.35 15.28
CA ARG A 167 -14.32 2.15 15.32
C ARG A 167 -13.44 0.90 15.28
N THR A 168 -13.87 -0.20 15.88
CA THR A 168 -13.05 -1.42 15.99
C THR A 168 -13.67 -2.57 15.20
N LEU A 169 -12.86 -3.26 14.41
CA LEU A 169 -13.24 -4.53 13.81
C LEU A 169 -13.14 -5.67 14.85
N LYS A 170 -14.04 -6.64 14.74
CA LYS A 170 -13.99 -7.86 15.56
C LYS A 170 -12.76 -8.68 15.17
N SER A 171 -11.93 -9.03 16.14
CA SER A 171 -10.80 -9.94 15.95
C SER A 171 -11.30 -11.37 15.74
N SER A 172 -10.61 -12.13 14.86
CA SER A 172 -10.84 -13.55 14.71
C SER A 172 -10.44 -14.33 15.98
N ARG A 173 -10.94 -15.55 16.14
CA ARG A 173 -10.58 -16.43 17.27
C ARG A 173 -9.07 -16.63 17.37
N GLN A 174 -8.40 -16.88 16.25
CA GLN A 174 -6.93 -17.00 16.21
C GLN A 174 -6.23 -15.71 16.63
N ALA A 175 -6.68 -14.55 16.14
CA ALA A 175 -6.12 -13.27 16.54
C ALA A 175 -6.36 -12.98 18.03
N GLN A 176 -7.56 -13.25 18.54
CA GLN A 176 -7.89 -13.06 19.93
C GLN A 176 -7.04 -13.95 20.84
N ALA A 177 -6.82 -15.23 20.46
CA ALA A 177 -5.97 -16.15 21.23
C ALA A 177 -4.50 -15.66 21.31
N ILE A 178 -3.96 -15.09 20.21
CA ILE A 178 -2.63 -14.46 20.20
C ILE A 178 -2.63 -13.22 21.11
N LEU A 179 -3.61 -12.33 20.93
CA LEU A 179 -3.71 -11.07 21.65
C LEU A 179 -3.83 -11.32 23.18
N ASP A 180 -4.67 -12.25 23.60
CA ASP A 180 -4.82 -12.61 25.02
C ASP A 180 -3.52 -13.17 25.61
N ARG A 181 -2.80 -13.96 24.83
CA ARG A 181 -1.50 -14.50 25.26
C ARG A 181 -0.45 -13.41 25.39
N MET A 182 -0.39 -12.50 24.41
CA MET A 182 0.52 -11.35 24.44
C MET A 182 0.18 -10.40 25.59
N ASN A 183 -1.11 -10.11 25.82
CA ASN A 183 -1.56 -9.24 26.92
C ASN A 183 -1.13 -9.76 28.30
N ARG A 184 -1.25 -11.07 28.55
CA ARG A 184 -0.73 -11.70 29.79
C ARG A 184 0.77 -11.59 29.97
N ASN A 185 1.52 -11.37 28.88
CA ASN A 185 2.98 -11.29 28.86
C ASN A 185 3.49 -9.90 28.44
N ARG A 186 2.63 -8.89 28.40
CA ARG A 186 2.89 -7.55 27.85
C ARG A 186 4.19 -6.93 28.34
N ALA A 187 4.36 -6.81 29.67
CA ALA A 187 5.55 -6.21 30.26
C ALA A 187 6.85 -6.93 29.84
N ALA A 188 6.81 -8.24 29.69
CA ALA A 188 7.98 -9.02 29.25
C ALA A 188 8.26 -8.87 27.76
N LEU A 189 7.22 -8.77 26.94
CA LEU A 189 7.34 -8.50 25.50
C LEU A 189 7.87 -7.09 25.24
N ASN A 190 7.32 -6.07 25.91
CA ASN A 190 7.75 -4.68 25.77
C ASN A 190 9.22 -4.51 26.20
N ARG A 191 9.67 -5.15 27.30
CA ARG A 191 11.09 -5.16 27.68
C ARG A 191 12.00 -5.82 26.64
N CYS A 192 11.46 -6.72 25.83
CA CYS A 192 12.18 -7.31 24.70
C CYS A 192 12.06 -6.46 23.42
N GLY A 193 11.42 -5.29 23.45
CA GLY A 193 11.17 -4.46 22.29
C GLY A 193 10.16 -5.06 21.30
N ILE A 194 9.19 -5.86 21.78
CA ILE A 194 8.05 -6.35 21.00
C ILE A 194 6.81 -5.63 21.52
N HIS A 195 6.30 -4.70 20.74
CA HIS A 195 5.05 -3.97 20.98
C HIS A 195 3.97 -4.50 20.05
N PHE A 196 2.72 -4.45 20.47
CA PHE A 196 1.66 -5.07 19.69
C PHE A 196 0.30 -4.43 19.96
N GLY A 197 -0.59 -4.60 19.00
CA GLY A 197 -1.97 -4.15 19.10
C GLY A 197 -2.85 -4.72 18.00
N VAL A 198 -4.10 -4.30 17.98
CA VAL A 198 -5.04 -4.61 16.92
C VAL A 198 -4.62 -3.87 15.65
N ALA A 199 -4.78 -4.50 14.49
CA ALA A 199 -4.47 -3.88 13.21
C ALA A 199 -5.30 -2.61 12.99
N ARG A 200 -4.68 -1.61 12.37
CA ARG A 200 -5.28 -0.31 12.04
C ARG A 200 -5.52 -0.27 10.55
N LEU A 201 -6.78 -0.22 10.16
CA LEU A 201 -7.19 -0.45 8.79
C LEU A 201 -8.11 0.65 8.29
N ALA A 202 -7.91 1.09 7.05
CA ALA A 202 -8.84 1.96 6.32
C ALA A 202 -10.09 1.14 5.90
N VAL A 203 -10.86 0.71 6.88
CA VAL A 203 -12.06 -0.10 6.71
C VAL A 203 -13.21 0.54 7.49
N ARG A 204 -14.38 0.66 6.88
CA ARG A 204 -15.60 1.07 7.58
C ARG A 204 -16.06 -0.07 8.49
N ALA A 205 -15.89 0.10 9.80
CA ALA A 205 -16.39 -0.82 10.82
C ALA A 205 -17.77 -0.37 11.31
N GLN A 206 -18.63 -1.33 11.67
CA GLN A 206 -19.92 -1.05 12.32
C GLN A 206 -19.70 -0.68 13.80
N SER A 207 -20.44 0.29 14.31
CA SER A 207 -20.56 0.54 15.76
C SER A 207 -21.88 0.01 16.31
N THR A 208 -22.94 0.02 15.49
CA THR A 208 -24.26 -0.51 15.82
C THR A 208 -24.77 -1.36 14.64
N SER A 209 -25.80 -2.17 14.86
CA SER A 209 -26.43 -2.97 13.80
C SER A 209 -27.09 -2.11 12.71
N ALA A 210 -27.38 -0.84 12.99
CA ALA A 210 -27.93 0.10 12.02
C ALA A 210 -26.87 0.74 11.11
N ASP A 211 -25.59 0.67 11.50
CA ASP A 211 -24.50 1.26 10.74
C ASP A 211 -24.12 0.39 9.53
N GLN A 212 -23.84 1.04 8.42
CA GLN A 212 -23.17 0.35 7.29
C GLN A 212 -21.68 0.17 7.59
N GLY A 213 -21.19 -1.07 7.46
CA GLY A 213 -19.78 -1.39 7.68
C GLY A 213 -19.50 -2.88 7.51
N CYS A 214 -18.28 -3.29 7.78
CA CYS A 214 -17.81 -4.66 7.55
C CYS A 214 -18.75 -5.71 8.15
N ILE A 215 -19.22 -6.62 7.33
CA ILE A 215 -20.12 -7.74 7.70
C ILE A 215 -19.39 -9.07 7.81
N TYR A 216 -18.06 -9.05 7.76
CA TYR A 216 -17.19 -10.24 7.96
C TYR A 216 -17.40 -11.37 6.94
N CYS A 217 -17.63 -11.01 5.68
CA CYS A 217 -17.89 -11.98 4.59
C CYS A 217 -16.66 -12.77 4.11
N GLY A 218 -15.45 -12.46 4.60
CA GLY A 218 -14.22 -13.18 4.26
C GLY A 218 -13.60 -12.84 2.89
N MET A 219 -14.17 -11.91 2.12
CA MET A 219 -13.73 -11.59 0.73
C MET A 219 -12.56 -10.59 0.63
N CYS A 220 -12.06 -10.03 1.75
CA CYS A 220 -11.14 -8.88 1.72
C CYS A 220 -9.88 -9.08 0.86
N MET A 221 -9.37 -10.31 0.77
CA MET A 221 -8.19 -10.63 -0.04
C MET A 221 -8.48 -10.63 -1.55
N HIS A 222 -9.75 -10.66 -1.94
CA HIS A 222 -10.22 -10.66 -3.34
C HIS A 222 -10.93 -9.35 -3.72
N GLY A 223 -11.06 -8.41 -2.78
CA GLY A 223 -11.81 -7.17 -2.90
C GLY A 223 -13.03 -7.16 -1.97
N CYS A 224 -13.60 -5.98 -1.75
CA CYS A 224 -14.77 -5.80 -0.90
C CYS A 224 -16.00 -5.46 -1.76
N PRO A 225 -16.97 -6.39 -1.99
CA PRO A 225 -18.15 -6.10 -2.82
C PRO A 225 -18.99 -4.95 -2.26
N TYR A 226 -18.93 -4.70 -0.95
CA TYR A 226 -19.67 -3.62 -0.28
C TYR A 226 -18.95 -2.28 -0.27
N GLY A 227 -17.69 -2.20 -0.78
CA GLY A 227 -16.91 -0.96 -0.77
C GLY A 227 -16.45 -0.49 0.63
N TYR A 228 -16.44 -1.37 1.65
CA TYR A 228 -16.05 -0.98 3.01
C TYR A 228 -14.54 -0.91 3.24
N ILE A 229 -13.72 -1.46 2.36
CA ILE A 229 -12.28 -1.20 2.30
C ILE A 229 -12.09 0.07 1.48
N TYR A 230 -11.42 1.07 2.05
CA TYR A 230 -11.18 2.33 1.36
C TYR A 230 -10.51 2.12 -0.01
N ASN A 231 -11.06 2.81 -1.00
CA ASN A 231 -10.52 2.91 -2.35
C ASN A 231 -10.64 4.35 -2.83
N SER A 232 -9.55 4.94 -3.29
CA SER A 232 -9.54 6.34 -3.71
C SER A 232 -10.39 6.61 -4.97
N ALA A 233 -10.77 5.58 -5.74
CA ALA A 233 -11.75 5.73 -6.82
C ALA A 233 -13.16 6.11 -6.30
N ALA A 234 -13.53 5.69 -5.08
CA ALA A 234 -14.79 6.13 -4.46
C ALA A 234 -14.74 7.62 -4.10
N THR A 235 -13.65 8.07 -3.47
CA THR A 235 -13.47 9.50 -3.17
C THR A 235 -13.40 10.35 -4.45
N LEU A 236 -12.84 9.82 -5.54
CA LEU A 236 -12.86 10.50 -6.82
C LEU A 236 -14.30 10.81 -7.31
N GLN A 237 -15.23 9.87 -7.11
CA GLN A 237 -16.64 10.08 -7.43
C GLN A 237 -17.27 11.18 -6.56
N GLU A 238 -16.93 11.21 -5.26
CA GLU A 238 -17.36 12.26 -4.33
C GLU A 238 -16.80 13.63 -4.75
N LEU A 239 -15.51 13.72 -5.09
CA LEU A 239 -14.90 14.96 -5.59
C LEU A 239 -15.55 15.45 -6.88
N GLY A 240 -16.04 14.54 -7.72
CA GLY A 240 -16.77 14.86 -8.95
C GLY A 240 -18.07 15.65 -8.73
N GLN A 241 -18.60 15.69 -7.50
CA GLN A 241 -19.75 16.53 -7.13
C GLN A 241 -19.35 18.01 -6.88
N ASN A 242 -18.06 18.30 -6.75
CA ASN A 242 -17.58 19.65 -6.52
C ASN A 242 -17.50 20.42 -7.84
N PRO A 243 -18.16 21.57 -8.02
CA PRO A 243 -18.15 22.33 -9.27
C PRO A 243 -16.76 22.87 -9.69
N ARG A 244 -15.79 22.88 -8.76
CA ARG A 244 -14.40 23.27 -9.03
C ARG A 244 -13.50 22.10 -9.36
N PHE A 245 -14.06 20.89 -9.47
CA PHE A 245 -13.29 19.69 -9.81
C PHE A 245 -13.69 19.15 -11.17
N THR A 246 -12.69 18.86 -12.00
CA THR A 246 -12.85 18.19 -13.28
C THR A 246 -11.98 16.94 -13.34
N TYR A 247 -12.48 15.86 -13.91
CA TYR A 247 -11.75 14.61 -14.11
C TYR A 247 -11.65 14.28 -15.59
N GLN A 248 -10.42 14.02 -16.06
CA GLN A 248 -10.12 13.56 -17.41
C GLN A 248 -9.45 12.19 -17.34
N GLY A 249 -10.22 11.14 -17.59
CA GLY A 249 -9.74 9.76 -17.66
C GLY A 249 -9.18 9.40 -19.03
N ASP A 250 -8.73 8.15 -19.19
CA ASP A 250 -8.15 7.59 -20.42
C ASP A 250 -7.00 8.43 -20.99
N THR A 251 -6.28 9.16 -20.13
CA THR A 251 -5.29 10.16 -20.53
C THR A 251 -3.96 9.93 -19.83
N LEU A 252 -2.92 9.69 -20.61
CA LEU A 252 -1.54 9.56 -20.15
C LEU A 252 -0.81 10.89 -20.30
N VAL A 253 -0.18 11.38 -19.25
CA VAL A 253 0.76 12.49 -19.32
C VAL A 253 2.10 11.96 -19.81
N THR A 254 2.61 12.50 -20.91
CA THR A 254 3.83 12.03 -21.58
C THR A 254 5.04 12.90 -21.29
N SER A 255 4.87 14.21 -21.16
CA SER A 255 5.94 15.13 -20.75
C SER A 255 5.37 16.45 -20.23
N LEU A 256 6.23 17.21 -19.56
CA LEU A 256 5.95 18.53 -19.01
C LEU A 256 6.97 19.54 -19.52
N ALA A 257 6.54 20.75 -19.80
CA ALA A 257 7.41 21.88 -20.12
C ALA A 257 6.99 23.07 -19.23
N GLU A 258 7.85 23.43 -18.27
CA GLU A 258 7.61 24.59 -17.40
C GLU A 258 8.12 25.86 -18.06
N GLN A 259 7.28 26.88 -18.09
CA GLN A 259 7.60 28.25 -18.51
C GLN A 259 7.55 29.19 -17.29
N SER A 260 7.74 30.49 -17.51
CA SER A 260 7.72 31.49 -16.42
C SER A 260 6.41 31.44 -15.62
N ASP A 261 5.26 31.36 -16.31
CA ASP A 261 3.95 31.57 -15.71
C ASP A 261 3.04 30.34 -15.72
N GLU A 262 3.37 29.33 -16.51
CA GLU A 262 2.58 28.12 -16.66
C GLU A 262 3.43 26.88 -16.92
N VAL A 263 2.78 25.72 -16.82
CA VAL A 263 3.31 24.42 -17.24
C VAL A 263 2.46 23.90 -18.39
N THR A 264 3.08 23.61 -19.51
CA THR A 264 2.45 22.89 -20.61
C THR A 264 2.54 21.40 -20.34
N ILE A 265 1.38 20.73 -20.23
CA ILE A 265 1.25 19.29 -20.03
C ILE A 265 0.98 18.64 -21.38
N HIS A 266 1.89 17.79 -21.85
CA HIS A 266 1.67 16.98 -23.05
C HIS A 266 0.97 15.69 -22.63
N VAL A 267 -0.14 15.39 -23.27
CA VAL A 267 -0.95 14.21 -22.94
C VAL A 267 -1.30 13.42 -24.21
N ARG A 268 -1.53 12.12 -24.03
CA ARG A 268 -1.99 11.21 -25.06
C ARG A 268 -3.19 10.41 -24.55
N ASN A 269 -4.28 10.41 -25.30
CA ASN A 269 -5.39 9.52 -24.99
C ASN A 269 -4.97 8.06 -25.20
N ARG A 270 -5.12 7.20 -24.19
CA ARG A 270 -4.63 5.81 -24.24
C ARG A 270 -5.43 4.90 -25.18
N LEU A 271 -6.67 5.28 -25.53
CA LEU A 271 -7.56 4.49 -26.39
C LEU A 271 -7.41 4.90 -27.87
N SER A 272 -7.45 6.20 -28.14
CA SER A 272 -7.39 6.73 -29.51
C SER A 272 -5.98 7.07 -29.99
N GLY A 273 -5.01 7.20 -29.06
CA GLY A 273 -3.67 7.69 -29.38
C GLY A 273 -3.59 9.20 -29.67
N ALA A 274 -4.71 9.93 -29.61
CA ALA A 274 -4.76 11.36 -29.88
C ALA A 274 -3.92 12.14 -28.85
N GLU A 275 -3.07 13.04 -29.36
CA GLU A 275 -2.21 13.91 -28.54
C GLU A 275 -2.82 15.30 -28.41
N GLN A 276 -2.64 15.90 -27.25
CA GLN A 276 -3.04 17.28 -26.96
C GLN A 276 -2.13 17.90 -25.90
N THR A 277 -2.22 19.21 -25.74
CA THR A 277 -1.55 19.96 -24.68
C THR A 277 -2.57 20.63 -23.77
N ILE A 278 -2.25 20.67 -22.47
CA ILE A 278 -3.11 21.28 -21.43
C ILE A 278 -2.25 22.30 -20.67
N PRO A 279 -2.62 23.58 -20.64
CA PRO A 279 -1.93 24.57 -19.82
C PRO A 279 -2.37 24.48 -18.36
N ALA A 280 -1.43 24.62 -17.44
CA ALA A 280 -1.69 24.61 -16.00
C ALA A 280 -0.84 25.64 -15.26
N THR A 281 -1.40 26.29 -14.26
CA THR A 281 -0.65 27.19 -13.36
C THR A 281 0.34 26.40 -12.51
N ARG A 282 -0.07 25.21 -12.02
CA ARG A 282 0.76 24.23 -11.27
C ARG A 282 0.32 22.82 -11.59
N VAL A 283 1.28 21.89 -11.50
CA VAL A 283 1.08 20.46 -11.70
C VAL A 283 1.54 19.68 -10.49
N TYR A 284 0.70 18.74 -10.02
CA TYR A 284 0.97 17.86 -8.89
C TYR A 284 1.03 16.42 -9.40
N LEU A 285 2.21 15.82 -9.34
CA LEU A 285 2.46 14.47 -9.83
C LEU A 285 2.17 13.44 -8.75
N ALA A 286 1.17 12.62 -8.97
CA ALA A 286 0.65 11.60 -8.07
C ALA A 286 0.47 10.24 -8.78
N GLY A 287 1.21 10.00 -9.86
CA GLY A 287 1.12 8.79 -10.67
C GLY A 287 1.68 7.53 -9.98
N GLY A 288 2.34 7.68 -8.83
CA GLY A 288 3.11 6.63 -8.17
C GLY A 288 4.57 6.63 -8.63
N VAL A 289 5.45 5.99 -7.85
CA VAL A 289 6.91 6.15 -7.99
C VAL A 289 7.43 5.87 -9.40
N ILE A 290 6.93 4.84 -10.10
CA ILE A 290 7.42 4.47 -11.45
C ILE A 290 6.96 5.48 -12.50
N PRO A 291 5.64 5.75 -12.66
CA PRO A 291 5.18 6.73 -13.65
C PRO A 291 5.71 8.15 -13.39
N THR A 292 5.72 8.60 -12.12
CA THR A 292 6.22 9.94 -11.78
C THR A 292 7.72 10.06 -12.05
N THR A 293 8.52 9.05 -11.70
CA THR A 293 9.97 9.04 -12.01
C THR A 293 10.21 9.11 -13.52
N LYS A 294 9.51 8.27 -14.29
CA LYS A 294 9.63 8.27 -15.75
C LYS A 294 9.30 9.63 -16.34
N LEU A 295 8.15 10.19 -15.95
CA LEU A 295 7.68 11.48 -16.44
C LEU A 295 8.68 12.62 -16.15
N LEU A 296 9.26 12.65 -14.95
CA LEU A 296 10.27 13.65 -14.58
C LEU A 296 11.54 13.50 -15.43
N LEU A 297 12.04 12.28 -15.61
CA LEU A 297 13.24 12.02 -16.40
C LEU A 297 13.01 12.35 -17.90
N GLU A 298 11.87 11.98 -18.48
CA GLU A 298 11.51 12.30 -19.87
C GLU A 298 11.37 13.80 -20.08
N SER A 299 10.67 14.50 -19.19
CA SER A 299 10.47 15.95 -19.28
C SER A 299 11.78 16.73 -19.20
N ARG A 300 12.77 16.20 -18.47
CA ARG A 300 14.11 16.79 -18.32
C ARG A 300 15.10 16.28 -19.38
N ARG A 301 14.74 15.24 -20.13
CA ARG A 301 15.65 14.51 -21.05
C ARG A 301 16.89 13.95 -20.33
N ASP A 302 16.71 13.52 -19.08
CA ASP A 302 17.77 12.92 -18.25
C ASP A 302 17.91 11.43 -18.59
N TYR A 303 18.65 11.11 -19.64
CA TYR A 303 18.89 9.74 -20.10
C TYR A 303 20.16 9.15 -19.51
N ASP A 304 20.21 7.81 -19.40
CA ASP A 304 21.35 7.00 -18.95
C ASP A 304 21.88 7.38 -17.55
N ARG A 305 21.08 8.11 -16.78
CA ARG A 305 21.34 8.38 -15.37
C ARG A 305 20.65 7.32 -14.51
N THR A 306 21.41 6.69 -13.63
CA THR A 306 20.86 5.73 -12.67
C THR A 306 20.41 6.43 -11.41
N LEU A 307 19.12 6.34 -11.11
CA LEU A 307 18.54 6.72 -9.83
C LEU A 307 18.34 5.49 -8.94
N TRP A 308 18.16 5.72 -7.65
CA TRP A 308 17.93 4.67 -6.68
C TRP A 308 16.52 4.77 -6.11
N MET A 309 15.69 3.79 -6.40
CA MET A 309 14.41 3.62 -5.72
C MET A 309 14.62 2.78 -4.46
N LYS A 310 14.15 3.29 -3.35
CA LYS A 310 14.14 2.65 -2.04
C LYS A 310 12.93 1.72 -1.92
N ASP A 311 13.08 0.64 -1.18
CA ASP A 311 12.04 -0.37 -0.97
C ASP A 311 11.98 -0.76 0.51
N SER A 312 10.78 -0.97 1.03
CA SER A 312 10.55 -1.61 2.32
C SER A 312 10.41 -3.11 2.08
N GLN A 313 11.54 -3.85 2.15
CA GLN A 313 11.57 -5.24 1.71
C GLN A 313 10.67 -6.14 2.55
N TYR A 314 9.87 -6.91 1.85
CA TYR A 314 8.82 -7.78 2.36
C TYR A 314 9.34 -9.17 2.71
N PHE A 315 8.82 -9.77 3.79
CA PHE A 315 9.08 -11.14 4.15
C PHE A 315 7.87 -11.81 4.81
N LEU A 316 7.81 -13.15 4.72
CA LEU A 316 6.75 -13.97 5.31
C LEU A 316 7.33 -14.93 6.34
N ILE A 317 6.65 -15.03 7.48
CA ILE A 317 6.95 -16.00 8.54
C ILE A 317 5.65 -16.73 8.87
N PRO A 318 5.43 -17.95 8.37
CA PRO A 318 4.36 -18.79 8.87
C PRO A 318 4.57 -19.09 10.35
N LEU A 319 3.49 -18.96 11.13
CA LEU A 319 3.48 -19.15 12.58
C LEU A 319 2.48 -20.25 12.92
N LEU A 320 2.83 -21.12 13.86
CA LEU A 320 2.00 -22.25 14.23
C LEU A 320 1.62 -22.18 15.72
N PHE A 321 0.33 -22.32 16.01
CA PHE A 321 -0.15 -22.52 17.38
C PHE A 321 0.26 -23.89 17.93
N ALA A 322 0.58 -23.97 19.20
CA ALA A 322 0.80 -25.24 19.90
C ALA A 322 -0.48 -26.09 19.96
N ARG A 323 -1.64 -25.46 20.10
CA ARG A 323 -2.96 -26.12 20.15
C ARG A 323 -3.84 -25.64 18.99
N ARG A 324 -4.75 -26.50 18.56
CA ARG A 324 -5.75 -26.17 17.52
C ARG A 324 -6.66 -25.05 18.02
N GLN A 325 -7.05 -24.20 17.08
CA GLN A 325 -8.12 -23.20 17.25
C GLN A 325 -9.32 -23.73 16.45
N PRO A 326 -10.30 -24.38 17.11
CA PRO A 326 -11.37 -25.07 16.39
C PRO A 326 -12.30 -24.08 15.68
N ASP A 327 -13.05 -24.60 14.71
CA ASP A 327 -14.13 -23.89 14.00
C ASP A 327 -13.71 -22.62 13.22
N VAL A 328 -12.43 -22.48 12.88
CA VAL A 328 -11.94 -21.31 12.09
C VAL A 328 -12.60 -21.25 10.71
N HIS A 329 -13.04 -22.41 10.18
CA HIS A 329 -13.69 -22.52 8.87
C HIS A 329 -15.11 -21.93 8.83
N GLN A 330 -15.77 -21.87 10.00
CA GLN A 330 -17.14 -21.40 10.17
C GLN A 330 -17.21 -19.96 10.69
N GLU A 331 -16.08 -19.37 10.98
CA GLU A 331 -16.01 -18.06 11.58
C GLU A 331 -16.26 -16.95 10.55
N ALA A 332 -17.26 -16.10 10.81
CA ALA A 332 -17.42 -14.86 10.08
C ALA A 332 -16.29 -13.87 10.50
N LEU A 333 -15.37 -13.58 9.58
CA LEU A 333 -14.19 -12.75 9.86
C LEU A 333 -13.80 -11.89 8.65
N HIS A 334 -13.11 -10.79 8.91
CA HIS A 334 -12.38 -10.09 7.86
C HIS A 334 -11.02 -10.76 7.64
N THR A 335 -10.55 -10.84 6.40
CA THR A 335 -9.31 -11.55 6.02
C THR A 335 -8.11 -10.61 5.79
N LEU A 336 -8.22 -9.33 6.12
CA LEU A 336 -7.08 -8.42 6.25
C LEU A 336 -6.26 -8.75 7.51
N SER A 337 -5.14 -8.06 7.69
CA SER A 337 -4.32 -8.21 8.90
C SER A 337 -5.16 -7.98 10.16
N GLN A 338 -4.96 -8.84 11.16
CA GLN A 338 -5.73 -8.83 12.42
C GLN A 338 -4.99 -8.11 13.54
N LEU A 339 -3.67 -8.28 13.59
CA LEU A 339 -2.80 -7.72 14.61
C LEU A 339 -1.56 -7.10 13.99
N PHE A 340 -1.02 -6.07 14.63
CA PHE A 340 0.28 -5.51 14.34
C PHE A 340 1.25 -5.80 15.47
N LEU A 341 2.50 -6.14 15.12
CA LEU A 341 3.62 -6.24 16.02
C LEU A 341 4.73 -5.33 15.52
N GLU A 342 5.22 -4.46 16.41
CA GLU A 342 6.35 -3.59 16.16
C GLU A 342 7.56 -4.10 16.92
N MET A 343 8.63 -4.40 16.21
CA MET A 343 9.88 -4.84 16.81
C MET A 343 10.88 -3.70 16.84
N LEU A 344 11.11 -3.17 18.03
CA LEU A 344 12.06 -2.10 18.34
C LEU A 344 13.24 -2.69 19.10
N ASP A 345 14.22 -3.23 18.39
CA ASP A 345 15.40 -3.87 18.99
C ASP A 345 16.67 -3.48 18.23
N PRO A 346 17.47 -2.54 18.77
CA PRO A 346 18.70 -2.07 18.13
C PRO A 346 19.72 -3.19 17.84
N ALA A 347 19.66 -4.32 18.56
CA ALA A 347 20.51 -5.47 18.29
C ALA A 347 20.12 -6.21 16.99
N ILE A 348 18.90 -5.97 16.48
CA ILE A 348 18.41 -6.52 15.22
C ILE A 348 18.53 -5.46 14.12
N SER A 349 17.93 -4.29 14.35
CA SER A 349 17.95 -3.13 13.48
C SER A 349 17.79 -1.85 14.31
N PRO A 350 18.48 -0.74 13.97
CA PRO A 350 18.21 0.56 14.58
C PRO A 350 16.84 1.15 14.18
N ARG A 351 16.15 0.54 13.21
CA ARG A 351 14.85 0.93 12.67
C ARG A 351 13.77 -0.04 13.12
N ALA A 352 12.54 0.44 13.18
CA ALA A 352 11.39 -0.39 13.48
C ALA A 352 11.17 -1.47 12.40
N ILE A 353 10.80 -2.66 12.82
CA ILE A 353 10.38 -3.76 11.94
C ILE A 353 8.91 -4.02 12.21
N HIS A 354 8.09 -3.83 11.18
CA HIS A 354 6.64 -3.99 11.23
C HIS A 354 6.22 -5.40 10.82
N LEU A 355 5.32 -6.02 11.59
CA LEU A 355 4.76 -7.32 11.31
C LEU A 355 3.22 -7.24 11.34
N GLN A 356 2.58 -7.73 10.31
CA GLN A 356 1.13 -7.87 10.17
C GLN A 356 0.74 -9.34 10.31
N ILE A 357 -0.13 -9.67 11.24
CA ILE A 357 -0.58 -11.04 11.45
C ILE A 357 -1.88 -11.27 10.70
N TYR A 358 -1.85 -12.21 9.76
CA TYR A 358 -2.99 -12.72 9.02
C TYR A 358 -3.41 -14.06 9.60
N THR A 359 -4.70 -14.23 9.85
CA THR A 359 -5.29 -15.46 10.37
C THR A 359 -5.95 -16.26 9.24
N TYR A 360 -6.67 -17.31 9.56
CA TYR A 360 -7.33 -18.17 8.59
C TYR A 360 -7.99 -17.37 7.45
N SER A 361 -7.79 -17.86 6.25
CA SER A 361 -8.43 -17.38 5.02
C SER A 361 -8.40 -18.48 3.96
N ASN A 362 -9.21 -18.35 2.91
CA ASN A 362 -9.19 -19.27 1.78
C ASN A 362 -7.80 -19.37 1.13
N LEU A 363 -7.02 -18.28 1.12
CA LEU A 363 -5.64 -18.29 0.59
C LEU A 363 -4.71 -19.19 1.42
N ILE A 364 -4.81 -19.12 2.76
CA ILE A 364 -4.01 -19.97 3.66
C ILE A 364 -4.46 -21.42 3.53
N ARG A 365 -5.78 -21.68 3.50
CA ARG A 365 -6.35 -23.01 3.26
C ARG A 365 -5.78 -23.63 1.97
N ASP A 366 -5.88 -22.91 0.87
CA ASP A 366 -5.45 -23.41 -0.43
C ASP A 366 -3.93 -23.64 -0.49
N ALA A 367 -3.13 -22.78 0.16
CA ALA A 367 -1.70 -22.97 0.29
C ALA A 367 -1.35 -24.24 1.10
N VAL A 368 -2.04 -24.49 2.22
CA VAL A 368 -1.88 -25.72 3.02
C VAL A 368 -2.24 -26.95 2.19
N ARG A 369 -3.40 -26.95 1.53
CA ARG A 369 -3.87 -28.06 0.70
C ARG A 369 -2.95 -28.32 -0.48
N HIS A 370 -2.45 -27.28 -1.15
CA HIS A 370 -1.45 -27.40 -2.20
C HIS A 370 -0.14 -28.00 -1.68
N ALA A 371 0.33 -27.58 -0.52
CA ALA A 371 1.54 -28.17 0.07
C ALA A 371 1.36 -29.64 0.41
N LEU A 372 0.21 -30.04 0.97
CA LEU A 372 -0.11 -31.42 1.30
C LEU A 372 -0.31 -32.29 0.06
N SER A 373 -0.87 -31.76 -1.01
CA SER A 373 -1.07 -32.51 -2.28
C SER A 373 0.23 -33.01 -2.88
N ARG A 374 1.35 -32.30 -2.68
CA ARG A 374 2.70 -32.73 -3.11
C ARG A 374 3.14 -34.03 -2.42
N PHE A 375 2.56 -34.33 -1.26
CA PHE A 375 2.80 -35.57 -0.51
C PHE A 375 1.65 -36.57 -0.65
N LYS A 376 0.71 -36.33 -1.60
CA LYS A 376 -0.51 -37.14 -1.83
C LYS A 376 -1.46 -37.22 -0.62
N LEU A 377 -1.42 -36.20 0.25
CA LEU A 377 -2.26 -36.10 1.44
C LEU A 377 -3.45 -35.15 1.14
N HIS A 378 -4.53 -35.70 0.54
CA HIS A 378 -5.66 -34.90 0.05
C HIS A 378 -6.84 -34.81 1.02
N SER A 379 -6.84 -35.55 2.14
CA SER A 379 -7.99 -35.58 3.05
C SER A 379 -8.00 -34.41 4.02
N ASP A 380 -9.20 -33.97 4.42
CA ASP A 380 -9.41 -32.95 5.45
C ASP A 380 -8.83 -33.38 6.83
N PHE A 381 -8.69 -34.68 7.05
CA PHE A 381 -8.04 -35.23 8.25
C PHE A 381 -6.63 -34.67 8.46
N PHE A 382 -5.85 -34.46 7.39
CA PHE A 382 -4.52 -33.87 7.44
C PHE A 382 -4.53 -32.34 7.33
N ALA A 383 -5.45 -31.79 6.55
CA ALA A 383 -5.50 -30.36 6.26
C ALA A 383 -6.07 -29.53 7.43
N ALA A 384 -7.22 -29.93 7.97
CA ALA A 384 -7.91 -29.16 9.00
C ALA A 384 -7.07 -28.89 10.26
N PRO A 385 -6.30 -29.87 10.81
CA PRO A 385 -5.43 -29.59 11.95
C PRO A 385 -4.34 -28.54 11.69
N LEU A 386 -3.86 -28.41 10.45
CA LEU A 386 -2.88 -27.40 10.06
C LEU A 386 -3.57 -26.05 9.84
N GLU A 387 -4.69 -26.03 9.16
CA GLU A 387 -5.47 -24.82 8.88
C GLU A 387 -5.92 -24.13 10.18
N GLU A 388 -6.31 -24.91 11.20
CA GLU A 388 -6.68 -24.41 12.53
C GLU A 388 -5.52 -23.89 13.37
N ARG A 389 -4.29 -24.18 12.98
CA ARG A 389 -3.08 -23.80 13.74
C ARG A 389 -2.24 -22.76 13.03
N LEU A 390 -2.39 -22.60 11.71
CA LEU A 390 -1.53 -21.76 10.91
C LEU A 390 -2.04 -20.32 10.87
N VAL A 391 -1.15 -19.39 11.14
CA VAL A 391 -1.30 -17.96 10.85
C VAL A 391 -0.03 -17.48 10.15
N VAL A 392 -0.07 -16.34 9.49
CA VAL A 392 1.07 -15.81 8.74
C VAL A 392 1.42 -14.42 9.25
N ALA A 393 2.67 -14.22 9.63
CA ALA A 393 3.24 -12.90 9.84
C ALA A 393 3.85 -12.40 8.53
N GLN A 394 3.32 -11.29 8.04
CA GLN A 394 3.87 -10.52 6.93
C GLN A 394 4.71 -9.40 7.51
N GLY A 395 6.00 -9.37 7.19
CA GLY A 395 6.92 -8.41 7.77
C GLY A 395 7.50 -7.46 6.74
N PHE A 396 7.91 -6.28 7.21
CA PHE A 396 8.48 -5.22 6.40
C PHE A 396 9.70 -4.63 7.10
N LEU A 397 10.76 -4.41 6.33
CA LEU A 397 11.99 -3.79 6.79
C LEU A 397 12.04 -2.31 6.37
N HIS A 398 12.71 -1.49 7.13
CA HIS A 398 13.06 -0.13 6.70
C HIS A 398 13.96 -0.18 5.45
N SER A 399 13.88 0.82 4.57
CA SER A 399 14.64 0.85 3.31
C SER A 399 16.15 0.82 3.49
N GLU A 400 16.70 1.28 4.62
CA GLU A 400 18.12 1.16 4.94
C GLU A 400 18.57 -0.28 5.25
N ASP A 401 17.62 -1.14 5.61
CA ASP A 401 17.80 -2.56 5.88
C ASP A 401 17.41 -3.45 4.70
N SER A 402 16.95 -2.85 3.63
CA SER A 402 16.43 -3.51 2.42
C SER A 402 17.44 -3.52 1.28
N SER A 403 17.17 -4.32 0.27
CA SER A 403 17.75 -4.17 -1.05
C SER A 403 17.19 -2.91 -1.71
N ARG A 404 17.84 -2.41 -2.74
CA ARG A 404 17.39 -1.23 -3.49
C ARG A 404 17.18 -1.58 -4.96
N ILE A 405 16.57 -0.66 -5.70
CA ILE A 405 16.26 -0.85 -7.12
C ILE A 405 16.91 0.29 -7.90
N SER A 406 17.76 -0.06 -8.88
CA SER A 406 18.27 0.91 -9.85
C SER A 406 17.21 1.22 -10.89
N VAL A 407 17.08 2.50 -11.26
CA VAL A 407 16.11 3.01 -12.22
C VAL A 407 16.84 3.87 -13.24
N THR A 408 16.77 3.49 -14.52
CA THR A 408 17.48 4.20 -15.60
C THR A 408 16.55 4.38 -16.80
N LEU A 409 16.42 5.62 -17.28
CA LEU A 409 15.69 5.91 -18.50
C LEU A 409 16.66 5.86 -19.70
N ARG A 410 16.36 5.03 -20.69
CA ARG A 410 17.13 4.97 -21.94
C ARG A 410 16.67 6.01 -22.95
N PRO A 411 17.58 6.53 -23.78
CA PRO A 411 17.22 7.53 -24.78
C PRO A 411 16.30 6.97 -25.89
N PRO A 412 15.60 7.83 -26.65
CA PRO A 412 14.90 7.43 -27.87
C PRO A 412 15.84 6.79 -28.92
N PRO A 413 15.34 5.86 -29.79
CA PRO A 413 13.91 5.60 -30.04
C PRO A 413 13.25 4.64 -29.02
N GLY A 414 13.95 4.09 -28.07
CA GLY A 414 13.38 3.14 -27.11
C GLY A 414 12.62 3.77 -25.94
N GLY A 415 13.10 4.92 -25.40
CA GLY A 415 12.45 5.63 -24.26
C GLY A 415 12.10 4.74 -23.07
N ARG A 416 12.87 3.64 -22.83
CA ARG A 416 12.53 2.58 -21.89
C ARG A 416 13.03 2.88 -20.49
N LEU A 417 12.16 2.73 -19.51
CA LEU A 417 12.57 2.77 -18.11
C LEU A 417 12.96 1.36 -17.64
N GLU A 418 14.23 1.19 -17.30
CA GLU A 418 14.78 -0.07 -16.80
C GLU A 418 14.84 -0.04 -15.27
N LEU A 419 14.22 -1.03 -14.64
CA LEU A 419 14.25 -1.24 -13.20
C LEU A 419 14.97 -2.56 -12.90
N LYS A 420 16.04 -2.49 -12.10
CA LYS A 420 16.82 -3.67 -11.76
C LYS A 420 17.05 -3.78 -10.26
N ALA A 421 16.85 -4.97 -9.71
CA ALA A 421 17.09 -5.25 -8.30
C ALA A 421 18.58 -5.32 -7.98
N GLU A 422 19.01 -4.52 -7.00
CA GLU A 422 20.37 -4.58 -6.44
C GLU A 422 20.29 -5.31 -5.09
N ILE A 423 20.55 -6.62 -5.15
CA ILE A 423 20.35 -7.53 -4.02
C ILE A 423 21.39 -7.33 -2.94
N SER A 424 20.93 -7.14 -1.70
CA SER A 424 21.74 -7.10 -0.48
C SER A 424 21.57 -8.38 0.36
N PRO A 425 22.61 -8.88 1.04
CA PRO A 425 22.47 -9.97 2.01
C PRO A 425 21.82 -9.51 3.34
N ARG A 426 21.77 -8.20 3.60
CA ARG A 426 21.33 -7.60 4.86
C ARG A 426 19.89 -7.98 5.25
N PRO A 427 18.88 -7.94 4.35
CA PRO A 427 17.51 -8.32 4.70
C PRO A 427 17.41 -9.73 5.26
N ARG A 428 18.07 -10.71 4.61
CA ARG A 428 18.07 -12.11 5.06
C ARG A 428 18.72 -12.27 6.43
N ALA A 429 19.79 -11.52 6.72
CA ALA A 429 20.45 -11.53 8.02
C ALA A 429 19.54 -10.97 9.12
N ILE A 430 18.84 -9.88 8.85
CA ILE A 430 17.89 -9.26 9.79
C ILE A 430 16.70 -10.19 10.03
N VAL A 431 16.08 -10.72 8.98
CA VAL A 431 14.93 -11.65 9.11
C VAL A 431 15.31 -12.88 9.93
N ARG A 432 16.52 -13.43 9.79
CA ARG A 432 17.01 -14.52 10.66
C ARG A 432 17.04 -14.11 12.14
N ARG A 433 17.41 -12.87 12.48
CA ARG A 433 17.42 -12.36 13.85
C ARG A 433 15.99 -12.15 14.35
N VAL A 434 15.09 -11.61 13.51
CA VAL A 434 13.65 -11.49 13.80
C VAL A 434 13.07 -12.85 14.16
N VAL A 435 13.29 -13.85 13.31
CA VAL A 435 12.79 -15.22 13.52
C VAL A 435 13.31 -15.81 14.83
N ARG A 436 14.61 -15.66 15.15
CA ARG A 436 15.18 -16.11 16.43
C ARG A 436 14.54 -15.41 17.61
N LYS A 437 14.24 -14.12 17.50
CA LYS A 437 13.56 -13.36 18.56
C LYS A 437 12.13 -13.83 18.77
N LEU A 438 11.37 -14.05 17.71
CA LEU A 438 10.03 -14.63 17.78
C LEU A 438 10.06 -16.03 18.38
N LEU A 439 11.03 -16.88 17.99
CA LEU A 439 11.19 -18.23 18.52
C LEU A 439 11.47 -18.22 20.03
N ARG A 440 12.38 -17.36 20.51
CA ARG A 440 12.68 -17.21 21.96
C ARG A 440 11.47 -16.73 22.76
N ASN A 441 10.54 -16.01 22.12
CA ASN A 441 9.32 -15.49 22.75
C ASN A 441 8.07 -16.30 22.40
N SER A 442 8.18 -17.45 21.74
CA SER A 442 7.04 -18.22 21.24
C SER A 442 6.01 -18.57 22.32
N ARG A 443 6.46 -18.92 23.55
CA ARG A 443 5.58 -19.19 24.70
C ARG A 443 4.78 -17.93 25.10
N ARG A 444 5.36 -16.74 24.97
CA ARG A 444 4.73 -15.46 25.31
C ARG A 444 3.78 -14.98 24.21
N LEU A 445 4.13 -15.27 22.96
CA LEU A 445 3.31 -14.94 21.78
C LEU A 445 2.15 -15.93 21.57
N GLY A 446 2.30 -17.18 22.02
CA GLY A 446 1.33 -18.26 21.80
C GLY A 446 1.46 -18.97 20.46
N VAL A 447 2.40 -18.53 19.63
CA VAL A 447 2.70 -19.08 18.29
C VAL A 447 4.20 -19.21 18.09
N MET A 448 4.61 -20.12 17.19
CA MET A 448 6.01 -20.44 16.91
C MET A 448 6.31 -20.35 15.42
N PRO A 449 7.41 -19.69 14.98
CA PRO A 449 7.83 -19.67 13.59
C PRO A 449 8.11 -21.05 12.99
N VAL A 450 7.65 -21.27 11.76
CA VAL A 450 7.96 -22.46 10.95
C VAL A 450 9.16 -22.16 10.08
N LEU A 451 10.36 -22.46 10.60
CA LEU A 451 11.65 -22.02 10.01
C LEU A 451 11.84 -22.34 8.52
N PRO A 452 11.54 -23.58 8.04
CA PRO A 452 11.74 -23.91 6.62
C PRO A 452 10.86 -23.13 5.65
N MET A 453 9.80 -22.47 6.15
CA MET A 453 8.82 -21.74 5.34
C MET A 453 9.02 -20.22 5.40
N VAL A 454 10.08 -19.74 6.05
CA VAL A 454 10.40 -18.30 6.08
C VAL A 454 10.87 -17.87 4.69
N HIS A 455 10.23 -16.86 4.15
CA HIS A 455 10.51 -16.34 2.81
C HIS A 455 10.82 -14.85 2.85
N VAL A 456 11.90 -14.43 2.18
CA VAL A 456 12.22 -13.02 1.93
C VAL A 456 11.99 -12.79 0.44
N ALA A 457 11.03 -11.92 0.14
CA ALA A 457 10.63 -11.67 -1.23
C ALA A 457 11.65 -10.81 -1.99
N GLU A 458 11.50 -10.76 -3.30
CA GLU A 458 12.25 -9.87 -4.18
C GLU A 458 11.99 -8.39 -3.85
N PRO A 459 12.95 -7.49 -4.13
CA PRO A 459 12.75 -6.04 -3.95
C PRO A 459 11.53 -5.53 -4.72
N GLY A 460 10.80 -4.61 -4.12
CA GLY A 460 9.58 -4.04 -4.70
C GLY A 460 8.31 -4.86 -4.47
N ARG A 461 8.40 -6.09 -3.96
CA ARG A 461 7.22 -6.95 -3.77
C ARG A 461 6.26 -6.46 -2.70
N SER A 462 6.71 -5.62 -1.79
CA SER A 462 5.88 -4.92 -0.80
C SER A 462 4.92 -3.91 -1.42
N PHE A 463 5.22 -3.41 -2.61
CA PHE A 463 4.65 -2.21 -3.21
C PHE A 463 4.88 -0.93 -2.37
N HIS A 464 5.83 -0.97 -1.44
CA HIS A 464 6.29 0.17 -0.64
C HIS A 464 7.60 0.71 -1.20
N GLY A 465 7.59 1.15 -2.46
CA GLY A 465 8.75 1.75 -3.13
C GLY A 465 8.64 3.27 -3.24
N GLY A 466 9.78 3.97 -3.23
CA GLY A 466 9.82 5.44 -3.35
C GLY A 466 11.22 6.03 -3.37
N GLY A 467 11.31 7.34 -3.22
CA GLY A 467 12.57 8.06 -2.97
C GLY A 467 13.51 8.19 -4.15
N THR A 468 13.01 8.22 -5.37
CA THR A 468 13.82 8.50 -6.58
C THR A 468 14.18 9.98 -6.73
N PHE A 469 13.35 10.89 -6.17
CA PHE A 469 13.60 12.33 -6.05
C PHE A 469 13.34 12.78 -4.60
N PRO A 470 14.17 12.32 -3.63
CA PRO A 470 13.87 12.49 -2.21
C PRO A 470 13.85 13.96 -1.79
N MET A 471 12.93 14.31 -0.86
CA MET A 471 12.87 15.64 -0.25
C MET A 471 14.13 15.97 0.52
N ARG A 472 14.63 17.21 0.35
CA ARG A 472 15.74 17.80 1.09
C ARG A 472 15.48 19.28 1.39
N GLU A 473 16.06 19.82 2.45
CA GLU A 473 16.03 21.27 2.71
C GLU A 473 16.76 22.06 1.60
N ARG A 474 17.83 21.48 1.07
CA ARG A 474 18.63 22.04 -0.03
C ARG A 474 18.76 20.95 -1.10
N PRO A 475 17.81 20.89 -2.05
CA PRO A 475 17.78 19.81 -3.03
C PRO A 475 18.90 19.94 -4.08
N GLY A 476 19.56 18.83 -4.37
CA GLY A 476 20.46 18.65 -5.52
C GLY A 476 19.68 18.24 -6.79
N PRO A 477 20.38 17.93 -7.90
CA PRO A 477 19.78 17.74 -9.23
C PRO A 477 18.67 16.69 -9.32
N PHE A 478 18.71 15.63 -8.53
CA PHE A 478 17.69 14.54 -8.49
C PHE A 478 17.01 14.47 -7.12
N GLU A 479 16.82 15.62 -6.50
CA GLU A 479 16.13 15.75 -5.23
C GLU A 479 15.01 16.78 -5.36
N SER A 480 14.11 16.81 -4.41
CA SER A 480 12.98 17.74 -4.33
C SER A 480 13.07 18.60 -3.08
N ASP A 481 12.51 19.79 -3.14
CA ASP A 481 12.36 20.64 -1.95
C ASP A 481 11.20 20.17 -1.04
N LEU A 482 10.93 20.89 0.03
CA LEU A 482 9.88 20.58 1.01
C LEU A 482 8.46 20.56 0.41
N LEU A 483 8.25 21.23 -0.69
CA LEU A 483 6.98 21.24 -1.42
C LEU A 483 6.95 20.21 -2.57
N GLY A 484 7.92 19.28 -2.58
CA GLY A 484 8.01 18.25 -3.60
C GLY A 484 8.42 18.77 -4.99
N ARG A 485 8.94 20.01 -5.10
CA ARG A 485 9.41 20.54 -6.39
C ARG A 485 10.76 19.93 -6.71
N PRO A 486 10.90 19.16 -7.80
CA PRO A 486 12.21 18.68 -8.24
C PRO A 486 13.14 19.85 -8.52
N HIS A 487 14.42 19.70 -8.22
CA HIS A 487 15.42 20.75 -8.43
C HIS A 487 15.33 21.37 -9.83
N GLY A 488 15.28 22.70 -9.89
CA GLY A 488 15.12 23.46 -11.13
C GLY A 488 13.68 23.72 -11.57
N TRP A 489 12.67 23.12 -10.90
CA TRP A 489 11.25 23.33 -11.18
C TRP A 489 10.62 24.22 -10.10
N ARG A 490 9.65 25.05 -10.49
CA ARG A 490 8.94 25.99 -9.60
C ARG A 490 7.46 25.67 -9.46
N ARG A 491 6.85 25.11 -10.50
CA ARG A 491 5.40 24.89 -10.65
C ARG A 491 5.00 23.42 -10.72
N VAL A 492 5.98 22.53 -10.79
CA VAL A 492 5.76 21.08 -10.77
C VAL A 492 6.13 20.52 -9.40
N HIS A 493 5.20 19.80 -8.78
CA HIS A 493 5.32 19.21 -7.46
C HIS A 493 5.09 17.70 -7.56
N ALA A 494 6.03 16.86 -7.18
CA ALA A 494 5.77 15.45 -6.93
C ALA A 494 5.15 15.30 -5.54
N VAL A 495 4.04 14.54 -5.44
CA VAL A 495 3.27 14.41 -4.19
C VAL A 495 3.04 12.96 -3.77
N ASP A 496 3.60 12.01 -4.50
CA ASP A 496 3.56 10.59 -4.18
C ASP A 496 4.84 10.11 -3.49
N ALA A 497 5.04 8.79 -3.42
CA ALA A 497 6.20 8.20 -2.76
C ALA A 497 7.56 8.53 -3.41
N THR A 498 7.57 9.10 -4.60
CA THR A 498 8.79 9.52 -5.33
C THR A 498 9.69 10.42 -4.47
N ILE A 499 9.08 11.27 -3.64
CA ILE A 499 9.79 12.27 -2.83
C ILE A 499 10.14 11.81 -1.40
N LEU A 500 9.80 10.60 -1.00
CA LEU A 500 10.08 10.13 0.35
C LEU A 500 11.59 9.92 0.56
N PRO A 501 12.24 10.55 1.56
CA PRO A 501 13.68 10.40 1.81
C PRO A 501 14.09 8.99 2.21
N SER A 502 13.21 8.25 2.90
CA SER A 502 13.35 6.82 3.24
C SER A 502 11.97 6.16 3.23
N ILE A 503 11.95 4.83 3.23
CA ILE A 503 10.71 4.05 3.33
C ILE A 503 10.77 3.27 4.64
N PRO A 504 10.05 3.71 5.70
CA PRO A 504 9.92 2.97 6.95
C PRO A 504 9.31 1.58 6.78
N GLY A 505 9.53 0.70 7.75
CA GLY A 505 8.91 -0.64 7.77
C GLY A 505 7.39 -0.58 7.93
N THR A 506 6.85 0.47 8.57
CA THR A 506 5.41 0.73 8.61
C THR A 506 4.86 1.07 7.22
N THR A 507 3.56 0.88 7.02
CA THR A 507 2.93 1.07 5.72
C THR A 507 2.97 2.54 5.26
N ILE A 508 3.24 2.78 3.98
CA ILE A 508 3.54 4.12 3.47
C ILE A 508 2.32 4.98 3.14
N THR A 509 1.17 4.36 2.83
CA THR A 509 0.03 5.07 2.23
C THR A 509 -0.47 6.24 3.08
N PHE A 510 -0.56 6.06 4.40
CA PHE A 510 -1.03 7.10 5.31
C PHE A 510 -0.11 8.32 5.32
N ALA A 511 1.21 8.10 5.37
CA ALA A 511 2.19 9.18 5.34
C ALA A 511 2.26 9.87 3.96
N VAL A 512 2.13 9.09 2.89
CA VAL A 512 2.07 9.63 1.52
C VAL A 512 0.85 10.53 1.34
N MET A 513 -0.34 10.10 1.81
CA MET A 513 -1.56 10.91 1.77
C MET A 513 -1.42 12.20 2.60
N ALA A 514 -0.90 12.08 3.82
CA ALA A 514 -0.68 13.23 4.69
C ALA A 514 0.29 14.24 4.07
N ASN A 515 1.41 13.78 3.51
CA ASN A 515 2.38 14.65 2.87
C ASN A 515 1.84 15.26 1.56
N ALA A 516 1.08 14.50 0.76
CA ALA A 516 0.42 15.02 -0.45
C ALA A 516 -0.60 16.13 -0.10
N HIS A 517 -1.41 15.90 0.95
CA HIS A 517 -2.32 16.92 1.47
C HIS A 517 -1.56 18.15 1.99
N ARG A 518 -0.42 17.96 2.68
CA ARG A 518 0.42 19.07 3.15
C ARG A 518 0.93 19.89 1.97
N ILE A 519 1.51 19.24 0.96
CA ILE A 519 2.03 19.95 -0.22
C ILE A 519 0.93 20.70 -0.94
N GLY A 520 -0.24 20.07 -1.18
CA GLY A 520 -1.39 20.74 -1.79
C GLY A 520 -1.85 21.96 -0.99
N TRP A 521 -1.91 21.82 0.34
CA TRP A 521 -2.31 22.91 1.24
C TRP A 521 -1.33 24.07 1.26
N GLU A 522 -0.03 23.78 1.46
CA GLU A 522 1.00 24.80 1.60
C GLU A 522 1.34 25.49 0.27
N SER A 523 1.27 24.78 -0.85
CA SER A 523 1.53 25.35 -2.18
C SER A 523 0.37 26.19 -2.72
N ALA A 524 -0.84 26.08 -2.17
CA ALA A 524 -2.00 26.85 -2.60
C ALA A 524 -1.82 28.37 -2.45
N SER A 525 -1.07 28.81 -1.45
CA SER A 525 -0.78 30.22 -1.17
C SER A 525 0.39 30.81 -1.96
N LEU A 526 1.10 29.99 -2.76
CA LEU A 526 2.20 30.49 -3.57
C LEU A 526 1.66 31.24 -4.78
N THR A 527 2.06 32.48 -4.97
CA THR A 527 1.75 33.30 -6.14
C THR A 527 2.60 32.90 -7.35
#